data_c633cdc128e051191223a6e8cc4db26a
#
_entry.id   c633cdc128e051191223a6e8cc4db26a
#
_cell.length_a   1.000
_cell.length_b   1.000
_cell.length_c   1.000
_cell.angle_alpha   90.00
_cell.angle_beta   90.00
_cell.angle_gamma   90.00
#
_symmetry.space_group_name_H-M   'P 1'
#
loop_
_entity.id
_entity.type
_entity.pdbx_description
1 polymer ?
#
loop_
_entity_poly.entity_id
_entity_poly.type
_entity_poly.pdbx_seq_one_letter_code
_entity_poly.pdbx_strand_id
1 'polypeptide(L)'
;MKEYILLMVSAALVNNVILARFLGLCSFMGVTTRIDTAVGMGLATTFVITVSSMADWAVATYLLEPYNLWYLRTVTFILVIAAAVQFTELTVKKVSPPLFQMLGIYLPLITTNCAVLGIAILLVEGRMTFIGATLFAFASSIGYSLVMVIFAGLRERLALADVPRLFAGPPIGFIVAGLLALAFMGFSGMSTT
;
A
#
# COMPACT_ATOMS: atom_id res chain seq x y z
N MET A 1 14.78 -16.59 -12.44
CA MET A 1 13.95 -15.53 -13.08
C MET A 1 12.47 -15.84 -13.05
N LYS A 2 12.04 -17.05 -13.41
CA LYS A 2 10.60 -17.44 -13.36
C LYS A 2 9.98 -17.26 -11.95
N GLU A 3 10.71 -17.63 -10.91
CA GLU A 3 10.23 -17.52 -9.52
C GLU A 3 9.99 -16.08 -9.09
N TYR A 4 10.85 -15.13 -9.46
CA TYR A 4 10.66 -13.71 -9.13
C TYR A 4 9.47 -13.09 -9.88
N ILE A 5 9.24 -13.47 -11.13
CA ILE A 5 8.08 -13.01 -11.90
C ILE A 5 6.79 -13.55 -11.27
N LEU A 6 6.78 -14.83 -10.91
CA LEU A 6 5.63 -15.46 -10.24
C LEU A 6 5.35 -14.81 -8.89
N LEU A 7 6.40 -14.51 -8.11
CA LEU A 7 6.32 -13.80 -6.84
C LEU A 7 5.74 -12.39 -7.02
N MET A 8 6.18 -11.66 -8.05
CA MET A 8 5.67 -10.32 -8.34
C MET A 8 4.19 -10.34 -8.72
N VAL A 9 3.78 -11.25 -9.61
CA VAL A 9 2.38 -11.38 -10.03
C VAL A 9 1.50 -11.82 -8.86
N SER A 10 1.96 -12.79 -8.07
CA SER A 10 1.26 -13.25 -6.87
C SER A 10 1.10 -12.14 -5.84
N ALA A 11 2.15 -11.34 -5.60
CA ALA A 11 2.11 -10.23 -4.64
C ALA A 11 1.19 -9.08 -5.09
N ALA A 12 1.15 -8.81 -6.40
CA ALA A 12 0.35 -7.70 -6.94
C ALA A 12 -1.14 -8.04 -7.04
N LEU A 13 -1.49 -9.24 -7.51
CA LEU A 13 -2.87 -9.61 -7.84
C LEU A 13 -3.49 -10.53 -6.79
N VAL A 14 -2.81 -11.61 -6.40
CA VAL A 14 -3.39 -12.64 -5.52
C VAL A 14 -3.34 -12.23 -4.06
N ASN A 15 -2.17 -11.84 -3.57
CA ASN A 15 -1.95 -11.38 -2.21
C ASN A 15 -1.99 -9.84 -2.10
N ASN A 16 -2.96 -9.22 -2.77
CA ASN A 16 -3.11 -7.78 -2.69
C ASN A 16 -3.40 -7.35 -1.25
N VAL A 17 -2.55 -6.47 -0.72
CA VAL A 17 -2.56 -6.07 0.69
C VAL A 17 -3.88 -5.41 1.09
N ILE A 18 -4.54 -4.66 0.19
CA ILE A 18 -5.84 -4.04 0.46
C ILE A 18 -6.95 -5.10 0.52
N LEU A 19 -7.04 -5.94 -0.50
CA LEU A 19 -8.20 -6.81 -0.70
C LEU A 19 -8.12 -8.11 0.11
N ALA A 20 -6.91 -8.66 0.28
CA ALA A 20 -6.70 -9.89 1.03
C ALA A 20 -6.54 -9.66 2.55
N ARG A 21 -5.97 -8.52 2.96
CA ARG A 21 -5.66 -8.23 4.35
C ARG A 21 -6.36 -7.00 4.92
N PHE A 22 -7.12 -6.28 4.10
CA PHE A 22 -7.82 -5.04 4.44
C PHE A 22 -6.90 -3.96 5.04
N LEU A 23 -5.62 -3.95 4.64
CA LEU A 23 -4.65 -2.95 5.08
C LEU A 23 -4.67 -1.74 4.15
N GLY A 24 -4.57 -0.54 4.73
CA GLY A 24 -4.59 0.70 3.95
C GLY A 24 -5.99 1.23 3.61
N LEU A 25 -7.05 0.75 4.28
CA LEU A 25 -8.42 1.22 4.06
C LEU A 25 -8.60 2.73 4.38
N CYS A 26 -7.82 3.29 5.28
CA CYS A 26 -7.87 4.72 5.62
C CYS A 26 -7.54 5.60 4.41
N SER A 27 -6.46 5.30 3.69
CA SER A 27 -6.11 5.97 2.45
C SER A 27 -7.02 5.56 1.28
N PHE A 28 -7.41 4.29 1.23
CA PHE A 28 -8.30 3.75 0.23
C PHE A 28 -9.66 4.45 0.21
N MET A 29 -10.29 4.67 1.36
CA MET A 29 -11.57 5.36 1.47
C MET A 29 -11.44 6.88 1.38
N GLY A 30 -10.35 7.46 1.91
CA GLY A 30 -10.16 8.90 2.00
C GLY A 30 -9.77 9.58 0.69
N VAL A 31 -8.96 8.92 -0.14
CA VAL A 31 -8.32 9.54 -1.31
C VAL A 31 -8.99 9.18 -2.64
N THR A 32 -9.75 8.10 -2.69
CA THR A 32 -10.36 7.57 -3.91
C THR A 32 -11.65 8.29 -4.36
N THR A 33 -11.86 9.52 -3.94
CA THR A 33 -12.99 10.35 -4.40
C THR A 33 -12.79 10.89 -5.81
N ARG A 34 -11.52 11.01 -6.27
CA ARG A 34 -11.14 11.45 -7.61
C ARG A 34 -9.98 10.62 -8.13
N ILE A 35 -10.01 10.28 -9.42
CA ILE A 35 -8.97 9.46 -10.06
C ILE A 35 -7.60 10.16 -9.99
N ASP A 36 -7.54 11.47 -10.21
CA ASP A 36 -6.28 12.24 -10.20
C ASP A 36 -5.55 12.12 -8.85
N THR A 37 -6.32 12.26 -7.75
CA THR A 37 -5.77 12.13 -6.39
C THR A 37 -5.38 10.70 -6.07
N ALA A 38 -6.13 9.70 -6.55
CA ALA A 38 -5.82 8.30 -6.36
C ALA A 38 -4.53 7.89 -7.08
N VAL A 39 -4.30 8.38 -8.31
CA VAL A 39 -3.06 8.12 -9.07
C VAL A 39 -1.86 8.78 -8.38
N GLY A 40 -1.97 10.06 -8.01
CA GLY A 40 -0.90 10.78 -7.31
C GLY A 40 -0.51 10.10 -5.99
N MET A 41 -1.52 9.72 -5.20
CA MET A 41 -1.32 9.01 -3.94
C MET A 41 -0.72 7.61 -4.16
N GLY A 42 -1.18 6.89 -5.19
CA GLY A 42 -0.65 5.57 -5.56
C GLY A 42 0.84 5.62 -5.90
N LEU A 43 1.27 6.60 -6.71
CA LEU A 43 2.68 6.80 -7.05
C LEU A 43 3.52 7.16 -5.83
N ALA A 44 3.06 8.10 -5.00
CA ALA A 44 3.76 8.49 -3.78
C ALA A 44 3.89 7.31 -2.80
N THR A 45 2.82 6.56 -2.60
CA THR A 45 2.80 5.38 -1.72
C THR A 45 3.72 4.28 -2.26
N THR A 46 3.77 4.06 -3.57
CA THR A 46 4.68 3.09 -4.21
C THR A 46 6.14 3.44 -3.93
N PHE A 47 6.49 4.71 -4.08
CA PHE A 47 7.84 5.18 -3.77
C PHE A 47 8.19 4.99 -2.29
N VAL A 48 7.29 5.41 -1.40
CA VAL A 48 7.49 5.28 0.06
C VAL A 48 7.60 3.83 0.48
N ILE A 49 6.73 2.94 0.03
CA ILE A 49 6.77 1.50 0.36
C ILE A 49 8.10 0.90 -0.06
N THR A 50 8.57 1.21 -1.26
CA THR A 50 9.82 0.65 -1.76
C THR A 50 11.02 1.12 -0.94
N VAL A 51 11.13 2.42 -0.68
CA VAL A 51 12.25 3.00 0.08
C VAL A 51 12.22 2.55 1.54
N SER A 52 11.03 2.61 2.19
CA SER A 52 10.91 2.20 3.59
C SER A 52 11.17 0.71 3.78
N SER A 53 10.69 -0.14 2.86
CA SER A 53 10.92 -1.60 2.93
C SER A 53 12.40 -1.97 2.80
N MET A 54 13.18 -1.24 1.99
CA MET A 54 14.64 -1.42 1.92
C MET A 54 15.30 -1.05 3.26
N ALA A 55 14.88 0.06 3.86
CA ALA A 55 15.40 0.51 5.15
C ALA A 55 14.98 -0.44 6.29
N ASP A 56 13.71 -0.86 6.32
CA ASP A 56 13.18 -1.79 7.31
C ASP A 56 13.88 -3.15 7.25
N TRP A 57 14.14 -3.66 6.04
CA TRP A 57 14.91 -4.88 5.86
C TRP A 57 16.33 -4.76 6.41
N ALA A 58 17.01 -3.65 6.11
CA ALA A 58 18.36 -3.40 6.60
C ALA A 58 18.38 -3.32 8.14
N VAL A 59 17.45 -2.59 8.73
CA VAL A 59 17.34 -2.47 10.19
C VAL A 59 16.98 -3.81 10.84
N ALA A 60 16.08 -4.59 10.24
CA ALA A 60 15.74 -5.92 10.73
C ALA A 60 16.96 -6.85 10.77
N THR A 61 17.73 -6.89 9.67
CA THR A 61 18.86 -7.81 9.53
C THR A 61 20.08 -7.38 10.35
N TYR A 62 20.39 -6.07 10.41
CA TYR A 62 21.61 -5.59 11.07
C TYR A 62 21.41 -5.20 12.54
N LEU A 63 20.19 -4.83 12.95
CA LEU A 63 19.90 -4.36 14.29
C LEU A 63 19.05 -5.35 15.10
N LEU A 64 17.94 -5.85 14.56
CA LEU A 64 17.03 -6.68 15.33
C LEU A 64 17.52 -8.13 15.50
N GLU A 65 18.07 -8.72 14.44
CA GLU A 65 18.55 -10.12 14.48
C GLU A 65 19.69 -10.33 15.49
N PRO A 66 20.79 -9.54 15.48
CA PRO A 66 21.92 -9.79 16.39
C PRO A 66 21.60 -9.52 17.86
N TYR A 67 20.64 -8.62 18.15
CA TYR A 67 20.26 -8.26 19.53
C TYR A 67 19.03 -9.03 20.06
N ASN A 68 18.42 -9.92 19.25
CA ASN A 68 17.18 -10.65 19.58
C ASN A 68 16.03 -9.74 20.05
N LEU A 69 15.94 -8.53 19.52
CA LEU A 69 14.95 -7.51 19.90
C LEU A 69 13.63 -7.63 19.08
N TRP A 70 13.19 -8.86 18.80
CA TRP A 70 11.97 -9.11 18.04
C TRP A 70 10.71 -8.49 18.67
N TYR A 71 10.74 -8.25 19.98
CA TYR A 71 9.66 -7.59 20.70
C TYR A 71 9.47 -6.12 20.25
N LEU A 72 10.55 -5.40 19.92
CA LEU A 72 10.51 -4.01 19.50
C LEU A 72 10.34 -3.84 17.97
N ARG A 73 10.17 -4.92 17.23
CA ARG A 73 10.07 -4.91 15.76
C ARG A 73 9.11 -3.86 15.23
N THR A 74 7.87 -3.86 15.70
CA THR A 74 6.81 -2.97 15.22
C THR A 74 7.13 -1.49 15.48
N VAL A 75 7.63 -1.17 16.67
CA VAL A 75 7.98 0.21 17.04
C VAL A 75 9.15 0.71 16.18
N THR A 76 10.15 -0.12 15.98
CA THR A 76 11.31 0.21 15.14
C THR A 76 10.90 0.47 13.70
N PHE A 77 10.04 -0.38 13.12
CA PHE A 77 9.55 -0.19 11.75
C PHE A 77 8.74 1.08 11.59
N ILE A 78 7.84 1.39 12.54
CA ILE A 78 7.08 2.64 12.50
C ILE A 78 8.03 3.86 12.51
N LEU A 79 9.09 3.82 13.30
CA LEU A 79 10.06 4.90 13.38
C LEU A 79 10.84 5.05 12.07
N VAL A 80 11.30 3.95 11.48
CA VAL A 80 12.01 3.94 10.19
C VAL A 80 11.10 4.44 9.07
N ILE A 81 9.85 3.96 9.02
CA ILE A 81 8.86 4.42 8.04
C ILE A 81 8.59 5.92 8.19
N ALA A 82 8.42 6.42 9.41
CA ALA A 82 8.22 7.85 9.66
C ALA A 82 9.40 8.70 9.17
N ALA A 83 10.63 8.27 9.43
CA ALA A 83 11.83 8.93 8.94
C ALA A 83 11.93 8.92 7.41
N ALA A 84 11.63 7.77 6.76
CA ALA A 84 11.63 7.63 5.31
C ALA A 84 10.57 8.52 4.65
N VAL A 85 9.38 8.62 5.25
CA VAL A 85 8.30 9.49 4.74
C VAL A 85 8.67 10.96 4.88
N GLN A 86 9.24 11.39 6.00
CA GLN A 86 9.70 12.78 6.17
C GLN A 86 10.78 13.13 5.15
N PHE A 87 11.72 12.22 4.90
CA PHE A 87 12.72 12.40 3.84
C PHE A 87 12.09 12.55 2.46
N THR A 88 11.11 11.72 2.16
CA THR A 88 10.34 11.77 0.91
C THR A 88 9.58 13.09 0.79
N GLU A 89 8.95 13.56 1.85
CA GLU A 89 8.24 14.84 1.91
C GLU A 89 9.14 16.01 1.55
N LEU A 90 10.31 16.08 2.18
CA LEU A 90 11.29 17.12 1.89
C LEU A 90 11.78 17.07 0.44
N THR A 91 11.96 15.87 -0.10
CA THR A 91 12.38 15.66 -1.48
C THR A 91 11.29 16.12 -2.47
N VAL A 92 10.04 15.69 -2.27
CA VAL A 92 8.90 16.07 -3.12
C VAL A 92 8.65 17.58 -3.08
N LYS A 93 8.78 18.19 -1.91
CA LYS A 93 8.65 19.65 -1.75
C LYS A 93 9.68 20.44 -2.56
N LYS A 94 10.89 19.90 -2.69
CA LYS A 94 11.97 20.52 -3.48
C LYS A 94 11.84 20.28 -4.99
N VAL A 95 11.46 19.07 -5.38
CA VAL A 95 11.47 18.63 -6.79
C VAL A 95 10.20 19.04 -7.52
N SER A 96 9.07 19.00 -6.85
CA SER A 96 7.76 19.20 -7.49
C SER A 96 6.77 19.92 -6.56
N PRO A 97 6.87 21.27 -6.43
CA PRO A 97 5.96 22.06 -5.61
C PRO A 97 4.47 21.87 -5.93
N PRO A 98 4.03 21.76 -7.20
CA PRO A 98 2.61 21.53 -7.49
C PRO A 98 2.12 20.17 -7.01
N LEU A 99 2.95 19.12 -7.11
CA LEU A 99 2.63 17.79 -6.59
C LEU A 99 2.54 17.81 -5.05
N PHE A 100 3.41 18.59 -4.40
CA PHE A 100 3.38 18.78 -2.96
C PHE A 100 2.08 19.46 -2.50
N GLN A 101 1.57 20.46 -3.24
CA GLN A 101 0.31 21.12 -2.91
C GLN A 101 -0.89 20.17 -3.02
N MET A 102 -0.90 19.27 -3.99
CA MET A 102 -1.95 18.26 -4.14
C MET A 102 -1.85 17.14 -3.08
N LEU A 103 -0.64 16.71 -2.72
CA LEU A 103 -0.38 15.61 -1.80
C LEU A 103 -0.21 16.06 -0.34
N GLY A 104 0.04 17.37 -0.08
CA GLY A 104 0.40 17.87 1.24
C GLY A 104 -0.61 17.57 2.35
N ILE A 105 -1.92 17.55 2.03
CA ILE A 105 -2.98 17.18 2.97
C ILE A 105 -2.98 15.66 3.24
N TYR A 106 -2.50 14.85 2.30
CA TYR A 106 -2.51 13.38 2.37
C TYR A 106 -1.19 12.79 2.87
N LEU A 107 -0.14 13.59 3.04
CA LEU A 107 1.16 13.13 3.54
C LEU A 107 1.10 12.46 4.93
N PRO A 108 0.38 13.03 5.93
CA PRO A 108 0.18 12.34 7.19
C PRO A 108 -0.50 10.98 7.04
N LEU A 109 -1.36 10.85 6.03
CA LEU A 109 -2.06 9.61 5.72
C LEU A 109 -1.13 8.54 5.13
N ILE A 110 -0.04 8.94 4.46
CA ILE A 110 1.01 8.03 3.99
C ILE A 110 1.87 7.55 5.16
N THR A 111 2.24 8.45 6.08
CA THR A 111 3.07 8.13 7.24
C THR A 111 2.41 7.10 8.16
N THR A 112 1.11 7.23 8.38
CA THR A 112 0.33 6.32 9.24
C THR A 112 -0.34 5.19 8.46
N ASN A 113 0.08 4.93 7.23
CA ASN A 113 -0.53 3.93 6.37
C ASN A 113 -0.19 2.51 6.84
N CYS A 114 -1.20 1.79 7.30
CA CYS A 114 -1.04 0.41 7.77
C CYS A 114 -0.62 -0.57 6.66
N ALA A 115 -0.79 -0.23 5.37
CA ALA A 115 -0.28 -1.05 4.28
C ALA A 115 1.25 -1.02 4.21
N VAL A 116 1.87 0.13 4.44
CA VAL A 116 3.34 0.28 4.49
C VAL A 116 3.92 -0.59 5.59
N LEU A 117 3.38 -0.47 6.81
CA LEU A 117 3.79 -1.27 7.95
C LEU A 117 3.52 -2.77 7.73
N GLY A 118 2.37 -3.11 7.17
CA GLY A 118 1.99 -4.50 6.89
C GLY A 118 2.95 -5.18 5.91
N ILE A 119 3.37 -4.49 4.85
CA ILE A 119 4.35 -5.00 3.89
C ILE A 119 5.71 -5.19 4.58
N ALA A 120 6.17 -4.23 5.39
CA ALA A 120 7.42 -4.33 6.14
C ALA A 120 7.44 -5.56 7.07
N ILE A 121 6.34 -5.84 7.77
CA ILE A 121 6.21 -7.03 8.63
C ILE A 121 6.26 -8.32 7.80
N LEU A 122 5.55 -8.37 6.68
CA LEU A 122 5.52 -9.53 5.79
C LEU A 122 6.88 -9.89 5.20
N LEU A 123 7.69 -8.88 4.86
CA LEU A 123 9.03 -9.07 4.35
C LEU A 123 9.94 -9.79 5.34
N VAL A 124 9.86 -9.39 6.59
CA VAL A 124 10.70 -9.95 7.66
C VAL A 124 10.20 -11.32 8.09
N GLU A 125 8.89 -11.53 8.17
CA GLU A 125 8.31 -12.86 8.45
C GLU A 125 8.66 -13.88 7.36
N GLY A 126 8.68 -13.43 6.09
CA GLY A 126 9.07 -14.25 4.94
C GLY A 126 10.56 -14.56 4.84
N ARG A 127 11.40 -14.01 5.71
CA ARG A 127 12.88 -14.14 5.68
C ARG A 127 13.45 -13.98 4.26
N MET A 128 12.93 -12.99 3.54
CA MET A 128 13.31 -12.77 2.14
C MET A 128 14.72 -12.20 2.03
N THR A 129 15.41 -12.53 0.94
CA THR A 129 16.67 -11.86 0.59
C THR A 129 16.41 -10.39 0.25
N PHE A 130 17.41 -9.52 0.36
CA PHE A 130 17.28 -8.10 0.06
C PHE A 130 16.61 -7.82 -1.30
N ILE A 131 17.05 -8.53 -2.35
CA ILE A 131 16.48 -8.39 -3.69
C ILE A 131 15.02 -8.88 -3.72
N GLY A 132 14.73 -10.03 -3.09
CA GLY A 132 13.38 -10.56 -2.98
C GLY A 132 12.44 -9.62 -2.23
N ALA A 133 12.89 -9.06 -1.12
CA ALA A 133 12.16 -8.09 -0.31
C ALA A 133 11.82 -6.82 -1.10
N THR A 134 12.80 -6.26 -1.82
CA THR A 134 12.59 -5.05 -2.64
C THR A 134 11.61 -5.32 -3.79
N LEU A 135 11.75 -6.44 -4.49
CA LEU A 135 10.84 -6.81 -5.57
C LEU A 135 9.42 -7.09 -5.08
N PHE A 136 9.29 -7.75 -3.94
CA PHE A 136 7.99 -8.00 -3.31
C PHE A 136 7.31 -6.69 -2.89
N ALA A 137 8.04 -5.77 -2.24
CA ALA A 137 7.54 -4.47 -1.83
C ALA A 137 7.08 -3.64 -3.02
N PHE A 138 7.88 -3.60 -4.08
CA PHE A 138 7.55 -2.90 -5.32
C PHE A 138 6.32 -3.50 -6.01
N ALA A 139 6.23 -4.81 -6.14
CA ALA A 139 5.09 -5.47 -6.74
C ALA A 139 3.80 -5.28 -5.93
N SER A 140 3.88 -5.42 -4.60
CA SER A 140 2.75 -5.19 -3.70
C SER A 140 2.25 -3.75 -3.76
N SER A 141 3.15 -2.78 -3.88
CA SER A 141 2.79 -1.36 -3.99
C SER A 141 2.14 -1.01 -5.33
N ILE A 142 2.56 -1.64 -6.43
CA ILE A 142 1.88 -1.53 -7.73
C ILE A 142 0.47 -2.12 -7.62
N GLY A 143 0.31 -3.30 -7.01
CA GLY A 143 -0.99 -3.91 -6.77
C GLY A 143 -1.90 -3.02 -5.92
N TYR A 144 -1.34 -2.39 -4.88
CA TYR A 144 -2.03 -1.39 -4.05
C TYR A 144 -2.54 -0.21 -4.90
N SER A 145 -1.67 0.39 -5.71
CA SER A 145 -2.00 1.54 -6.56
C SER A 145 -3.05 1.21 -7.62
N LEU A 146 -2.94 0.02 -8.23
CA LEU A 146 -3.90 -0.46 -9.21
C LEU A 146 -5.30 -0.58 -8.63
N VAL A 147 -5.44 -1.20 -7.47
CA VAL A 147 -6.74 -1.35 -6.79
C VAL A 147 -7.29 0.01 -6.38
N MET A 148 -6.46 0.95 -5.93
CA MET A 148 -6.89 2.32 -5.62
C MET A 148 -7.48 3.02 -6.84
N VAL A 149 -6.84 2.93 -8.01
CA VAL A 149 -7.30 3.57 -9.24
C VAL A 149 -8.61 2.92 -9.74
N ILE A 150 -8.69 1.59 -9.72
CA ILE A 150 -9.93 0.88 -10.08
C ILE A 150 -11.08 1.32 -9.18
N PHE A 151 -10.85 1.38 -7.89
CA PHE A 151 -11.88 1.77 -6.92
C PHE A 151 -12.29 3.24 -7.07
N ALA A 152 -11.34 4.15 -7.35
CA ALA A 152 -11.65 5.54 -7.63
C ALA A 152 -12.56 5.67 -8.86
N GLY A 153 -12.27 4.94 -9.94
CA GLY A 153 -13.13 4.91 -11.13
C GLY A 153 -14.53 4.36 -10.86
N LEU A 154 -14.65 3.34 -10.00
CA LEU A 154 -15.95 2.82 -9.55
C LEU A 154 -16.72 3.88 -8.73
N ARG A 155 -16.05 4.58 -7.82
CA ARG A 155 -16.68 5.64 -7.01
C ARG A 155 -17.13 6.83 -7.83
N GLU A 156 -16.38 7.25 -8.84
CA GLU A 156 -16.82 8.32 -9.75
C GLU A 156 -18.09 7.93 -10.52
N ARG A 157 -18.19 6.68 -10.97
CA ARG A 157 -19.42 6.17 -11.61
C ARG A 157 -20.59 6.08 -10.64
N LEU A 158 -20.35 5.65 -9.41
CA LEU A 158 -21.38 5.58 -8.37
C LEU A 158 -21.91 6.95 -7.95
N ALA A 159 -21.09 7.98 -8.03
CA ALA A 159 -21.50 9.36 -7.75
C ALA A 159 -22.53 9.89 -8.76
N LEU A 160 -22.57 9.30 -9.97
CA LEU A 160 -23.54 9.62 -11.02
C LEU A 160 -24.79 8.73 -10.98
N ALA A 161 -24.81 7.69 -10.15
CA ALA A 161 -25.91 6.73 -10.04
C ALA A 161 -26.91 7.19 -8.96
N ASP A 162 -28.20 6.88 -9.17
CA ASP A 162 -29.26 7.11 -8.17
C ASP A 162 -29.15 6.10 -7.02
N VAL A 163 -28.29 6.41 -6.04
CA VAL A 163 -28.11 5.61 -4.84
C VAL A 163 -29.14 6.05 -3.78
N PRO A 164 -29.87 5.10 -3.14
CA PRO A 164 -30.76 5.43 -2.04
C PRO A 164 -30.05 6.21 -0.94
N ARG A 165 -30.69 7.21 -0.38
CA ARG A 165 -30.08 8.14 0.62
C ARG A 165 -29.46 7.44 1.82
N LEU A 166 -29.95 6.27 2.21
CA LEU A 166 -29.40 5.45 3.31
C LEU A 166 -28.02 4.87 3.02
N PHE A 167 -27.70 4.62 1.75
CA PHE A 167 -26.41 4.05 1.31
C PHE A 167 -25.49 5.09 0.69
N ALA A 168 -25.94 6.31 0.51
CA ALA A 168 -25.13 7.36 -0.10
C ALA A 168 -23.93 7.73 0.79
N GLY A 169 -22.75 7.86 0.19
CA GLY A 169 -21.50 8.23 0.87
C GLY A 169 -20.62 7.03 1.25
N PRO A 170 -20.06 6.98 2.48
CA PRO A 170 -19.15 5.91 2.90
C PRO A 170 -19.73 4.49 2.84
N PRO A 171 -21.01 4.23 3.18
CA PRO A 171 -21.54 2.87 3.18
C PRO A 171 -21.46 2.17 1.83
N ILE A 172 -21.81 2.85 0.73
CA ILE A 172 -21.72 2.27 -0.61
C ILE A 172 -20.28 1.95 -0.99
N GLY A 173 -19.32 2.79 -0.53
CA GLY A 173 -17.90 2.55 -0.73
C GLY A 173 -17.44 1.24 -0.10
N PHE A 174 -17.87 0.93 1.12
CA PHE A 174 -17.54 -0.35 1.79
C PHE A 174 -18.17 -1.56 1.09
N ILE A 175 -19.41 -1.43 0.61
CA ILE A 175 -20.08 -2.50 -0.15
C ILE A 175 -19.29 -2.80 -1.44
N VAL A 176 -18.90 -1.76 -2.17
CA VAL A 176 -18.14 -1.92 -3.42
C VAL A 176 -16.74 -2.45 -3.15
N ALA A 177 -16.07 -2.01 -2.07
CA ALA A 177 -14.79 -2.57 -1.65
C ALA A 177 -14.90 -4.06 -1.33
N GLY A 178 -15.97 -4.48 -0.65
CA GLY A 178 -16.26 -5.89 -0.37
C GLY A 178 -16.51 -6.72 -1.64
N LEU A 179 -17.30 -6.20 -2.58
CA LEU A 179 -17.53 -6.84 -3.88
C LEU A 179 -16.24 -6.96 -4.69
N LEU A 180 -15.40 -5.92 -4.68
CA LEU A 180 -14.10 -5.95 -5.32
C LEU A 180 -13.17 -7.00 -4.69
N ALA A 181 -13.17 -7.10 -3.36
CA ALA A 181 -12.41 -8.12 -2.65
C ALA A 181 -12.85 -9.54 -3.03
N LEU A 182 -14.18 -9.80 -3.12
CA LEU A 182 -14.72 -11.08 -3.58
C LEU A 182 -14.33 -11.39 -5.04
N ALA A 183 -14.35 -10.39 -5.92
CA ALA A 183 -13.92 -10.57 -7.30
C ALA A 183 -12.43 -10.95 -7.40
N PHE A 184 -11.57 -10.33 -6.60
CA PHE A 184 -10.14 -10.65 -6.55
C PHE A 184 -9.84 -11.98 -5.86
N MET A 185 -10.68 -12.43 -4.94
CA MET A 185 -10.58 -13.76 -4.33
C MET A 185 -10.69 -14.89 -5.36
N GLY A 186 -11.37 -14.66 -6.48
CA GLY A 186 -11.42 -15.60 -7.60
C GLY A 186 -10.02 -15.90 -8.19
N PHE A 187 -9.08 -14.95 -8.10
CA PHE A 187 -7.70 -15.16 -8.55
C PHE A 187 -6.85 -15.96 -7.55
N SER A 188 -7.26 -16.08 -6.29
CA SER A 188 -6.49 -16.80 -5.26
C SER A 188 -6.41 -18.31 -5.54
N GLY A 189 -7.38 -18.87 -6.26
CA GLY A 189 -7.37 -20.27 -6.69
C GLY A 189 -6.30 -20.63 -7.74
N MET A 190 -5.72 -19.63 -8.42
CA MET A 190 -4.70 -19.85 -9.44
C MET A 190 -3.28 -19.99 -8.87
N SER A 191 -3.06 -19.69 -7.60
CA SER A 191 -1.74 -19.76 -6.96
C SER A 191 -1.45 -21.07 -6.23
N THR A 192 -2.37 -22.02 -6.24
CA THR A 192 -2.26 -23.31 -5.52
C THR A 192 -1.76 -24.47 -6.38
N THR A 193 -1.24 -24.19 -7.58
CA THR A 193 -0.57 -25.20 -8.44
C THR A 193 0.89 -24.89 -8.66
#